data_84f14ef6ef7b01769bb733f77c971969
#
_entry.id   84f14ef6ef7b01769bb733f77c971969
#
_cell.length_a   1.000
_cell.length_b   1.000
_cell.length_c   1.000
_cell.angle_alpha   90.00
_cell.angle_beta   90.00
_cell.angle_gamma   90.00
#
_symmetry.space_group_name_H-M   'P 1'
#
loop_
_entity.id
_entity.type
_entity.pdbx_description
1 polymer ?
#
loop_
_entity_poly.entity_id
_entity_poly.type
_entity_poly.pdbx_seq_one_letter_code
_entity_poly.pdbx_strand_id
1 'polypeptide(L)'
;LNTEITLEDVQRLHPDFVVVATGAKPVVIPVPGADKPHVSTAVPVLLKQKEVGQKVVVVGGGEVGCELSSELCLQGKDVIMIELLDDILRTADHFVANDQNIRYLVENSGTDIRCSTRLTEILDDGIMVINKEGEVEKITCDSVVFASGFRADHSLYNDLLKAGYECVQVGDNVKPGKIINA
;
A
#
# COMPACT_ATOMS: atom_id res chain seq x y z
N LEU A 1 -10.58 -15.90 -15.42
CA LEU A 1 -9.78 -14.67 -15.33
C LEU A 1 -10.59 -13.48 -15.85
N ASN A 2 -10.28 -12.28 -15.37
CA ASN A 2 -10.98 -11.02 -15.73
C ASN A 2 -12.49 -11.04 -15.46
N THR A 3 -12.91 -11.74 -14.41
CA THR A 3 -14.29 -11.83 -13.96
C THR A 3 -14.32 -11.63 -12.46
N GLU A 4 -15.00 -10.59 -12.02
CA GLU A 4 -15.32 -10.38 -10.62
C GLU A 4 -16.51 -11.28 -10.28
N ILE A 5 -16.38 -12.10 -9.25
CA ILE A 5 -17.44 -12.98 -8.76
C ILE A 5 -18.25 -12.24 -7.71
N THR A 6 -19.56 -12.20 -7.93
CA THR A 6 -20.54 -11.58 -7.03
C THR A 6 -21.34 -12.63 -6.26
N LEU A 7 -22.11 -12.18 -5.27
CA LEU A 7 -23.05 -13.05 -4.56
C LEU A 7 -24.07 -13.69 -5.51
N GLU A 8 -24.58 -12.96 -6.51
CA GLU A 8 -25.50 -13.48 -7.50
C GLU A 8 -24.89 -14.60 -8.35
N ASP A 9 -23.60 -14.51 -8.67
CA ASP A 9 -22.89 -15.58 -9.38
C ASP A 9 -22.82 -16.85 -8.53
N VAL A 10 -22.51 -16.71 -7.24
CA VAL A 10 -22.50 -17.85 -6.30
C VAL A 10 -23.90 -18.45 -6.15
N GLN A 11 -24.93 -17.62 -6.04
CA GLN A 11 -26.32 -18.08 -5.97
C GLN A 11 -26.73 -18.89 -7.21
N ARG A 12 -26.30 -18.44 -8.41
CA ARG A 12 -26.56 -19.15 -9.67
C ARG A 12 -25.86 -20.50 -9.76
N LEU A 13 -24.64 -20.59 -9.20
CA LEU A 13 -23.82 -21.82 -9.23
C LEU A 13 -24.28 -22.88 -8.22
N HIS A 14 -25.02 -22.48 -7.17
CA HIS A 14 -25.51 -23.36 -6.10
C HIS A 14 -24.42 -24.28 -5.50
N PRO A 15 -23.25 -23.78 -5.07
CA PRO A 15 -22.22 -24.63 -4.50
C PRO A 15 -22.60 -25.12 -3.11
N ASP A 16 -22.13 -26.31 -2.72
CA ASP A 16 -22.30 -26.86 -1.37
C ASP A 16 -21.41 -26.16 -0.35
N PHE A 17 -20.25 -25.64 -0.80
CA PHE A 17 -19.25 -24.97 0.04
C PHE A 17 -18.47 -23.92 -0.77
N VAL A 18 -18.12 -22.80 -0.13
CA VAL A 18 -17.38 -21.72 -0.80
C VAL A 18 -16.06 -21.42 -0.08
N VAL A 19 -14.97 -21.44 -0.83
CA VAL A 19 -13.65 -20.96 -0.37
C VAL A 19 -13.42 -19.56 -0.92
N VAL A 20 -13.30 -18.55 -0.04
CA VAL A 20 -13.08 -17.15 -0.40
C VAL A 20 -11.60 -16.82 -0.29
N ALA A 21 -10.95 -16.59 -1.43
CA ALA A 21 -9.54 -16.27 -1.56
C ALA A 21 -9.34 -14.98 -2.37
N THR A 22 -10.18 -13.96 -2.10
CA THR A 22 -10.22 -12.68 -2.85
C THR A 22 -9.08 -11.74 -2.52
N GLY A 23 -8.18 -12.12 -1.60
CA GLY A 23 -6.98 -11.38 -1.27
C GLY A 23 -7.23 -10.12 -0.44
N ALA A 24 -6.45 -9.09 -0.70
CA ALA A 24 -6.45 -7.84 0.06
C ALA A 24 -6.40 -6.62 -0.87
N LYS A 25 -6.82 -5.47 -0.36
CA LYS A 25 -6.77 -4.18 -1.05
C LYS A 25 -5.70 -3.28 -0.45
N PRO A 26 -5.02 -2.45 -1.26
CA PRO A 26 -4.10 -1.44 -0.75
C PRO A 26 -4.80 -0.48 0.22
N VAL A 27 -4.10 -0.10 1.28
CA VAL A 27 -4.60 0.90 2.22
C VAL A 27 -4.32 2.30 1.69
N VAL A 28 -5.38 3.11 1.57
CA VAL A 28 -5.30 4.56 1.36
C VAL A 28 -5.60 5.22 2.69
N ILE A 29 -4.68 6.08 3.16
CA ILE A 29 -4.87 6.82 4.42
C ILE A 29 -5.96 7.87 4.20
N PRO A 30 -7.01 7.91 5.05
CA PRO A 30 -8.14 8.82 4.86
C PRO A 30 -7.79 10.24 5.32
N VAL A 31 -7.03 10.97 4.49
CA VAL A 31 -6.73 12.39 4.67
C VAL A 31 -7.41 13.22 3.59
N PRO A 32 -7.67 14.52 3.81
CA PRO A 32 -8.16 15.42 2.77
C PRO A 32 -7.27 15.34 1.53
N GLY A 33 -7.87 15.22 0.35
CA GLY A 33 -7.18 15.15 -0.94
C GLY A 33 -6.63 13.77 -1.33
N ALA A 34 -6.92 12.70 -0.57
CA ALA A 34 -6.49 11.35 -0.92
C ALA A 34 -7.12 10.79 -2.22
N ASP A 35 -8.17 11.42 -2.71
CA ASP A 35 -8.90 11.10 -3.94
C ASP A 35 -8.44 11.90 -5.16
N LYS A 36 -7.44 12.76 -5.02
CA LYS A 36 -6.94 13.61 -6.12
C LYS A 36 -6.30 12.78 -7.26
N PRO A 37 -6.35 13.27 -8.52
CA PRO A 37 -5.92 12.50 -9.70
C PRO A 37 -4.42 12.14 -9.72
N HIS A 38 -3.55 12.90 -9.02
CA HIS A 38 -2.13 12.64 -8.89
C HIS A 38 -1.78 11.70 -7.71
N VAL A 39 -2.79 11.18 -7.03
CA VAL A 39 -2.65 10.17 -5.98
C VAL A 39 -2.82 8.77 -6.55
N SER A 40 -2.04 7.82 -6.08
CA SER A 40 -2.11 6.40 -6.42
C SER A 40 -1.74 5.52 -5.24
N THR A 41 -1.91 4.22 -5.39
CA THR A 41 -1.29 3.21 -4.53
C THR A 41 -0.07 2.60 -5.24
N ALA A 42 0.78 1.89 -4.50
CA ALA A 42 2.04 1.35 -5.04
C ALA A 42 1.82 0.34 -6.19
N VAL A 43 0.79 -0.50 -6.11
CA VAL A 43 0.59 -1.61 -7.07
C VAL A 43 0.42 -1.13 -8.52
N PRO A 44 -0.47 -0.17 -8.85
CA PRO A 44 -0.59 0.33 -10.23
C PRO A 44 0.71 0.97 -10.75
N VAL A 45 1.50 1.61 -9.87
CA VAL A 45 2.79 2.21 -10.26
C VAL A 45 3.83 1.14 -10.58
N LEU A 46 3.98 0.14 -9.72
CA LEU A 46 4.88 -1.00 -9.94
C LEU A 46 4.53 -1.81 -11.19
N LEU A 47 3.23 -1.97 -11.47
CA LEU A 47 2.74 -2.65 -12.69
C LEU A 47 2.77 -1.76 -13.95
N LYS A 48 3.28 -0.52 -13.85
CA LYS A 48 3.33 0.47 -14.95
C LYS A 48 1.96 0.79 -15.55
N GLN A 49 0.91 0.66 -14.75
CA GLN A 49 -0.48 1.01 -15.11
C GLN A 49 -0.81 2.47 -14.78
N LYS A 50 -0.02 3.08 -13.90
CA LYS A 50 -0.13 4.49 -13.50
C LYS A 50 1.26 5.13 -13.56
N GLU A 51 1.39 6.16 -14.37
CA GLU A 51 2.60 6.99 -14.41
C GLU A 51 2.63 7.99 -13.26
N VAL A 52 3.83 8.31 -12.79
CA VAL A 52 4.11 9.34 -11.78
C VAL A 52 4.97 10.46 -12.35
N GLY A 53 4.82 11.65 -11.82
CA GLY A 53 5.61 12.83 -12.21
C GLY A 53 7.09 12.72 -11.85
N GLN A 54 7.83 13.85 -11.89
CA GLN A 54 9.26 13.86 -11.58
C GLN A 54 9.50 13.79 -10.06
N LYS A 55 8.75 14.58 -9.28
CA LYS A 55 8.85 14.61 -7.82
C LYS A 55 7.76 13.74 -7.22
N VAL A 56 8.16 12.67 -6.54
CA VAL A 56 7.24 11.67 -5.98
C VAL A 56 7.36 11.60 -4.47
N VAL A 57 6.22 11.70 -3.77
CA VAL A 57 6.16 11.34 -2.36
C VAL A 57 5.61 9.93 -2.22
N VAL A 58 6.38 9.04 -1.59
CA VAL A 58 5.95 7.69 -1.19
C VAL A 58 5.54 7.74 0.29
N VAL A 59 4.32 7.32 0.58
CA VAL A 59 3.74 7.31 1.93
C VAL A 59 3.75 5.90 2.49
N GLY A 60 4.66 5.65 3.42
CA GLY A 60 4.90 4.37 4.08
C GLY A 60 6.28 3.79 3.76
N GLY A 61 7.05 3.52 4.82
CA GLY A 61 8.42 2.97 4.78
C GLY A 61 8.49 1.47 5.08
N GLY A 62 7.44 0.71 4.75
CA GLY A 62 7.47 -0.75 4.74
C GLY A 62 8.24 -1.31 3.54
N GLU A 63 8.26 -2.65 3.37
CA GLU A 63 9.00 -3.29 2.27
C GLU A 63 8.60 -2.74 0.90
N VAL A 64 7.29 -2.68 0.60
CA VAL A 64 6.79 -2.17 -0.68
C VAL A 64 7.17 -0.70 -0.91
N GLY A 65 7.14 0.14 0.13
CA GLY A 65 7.53 1.55 0.03
C GLY A 65 9.02 1.71 -0.25
N CYS A 66 9.87 0.94 0.43
CA CYS A 66 11.31 0.94 0.21
C CYS A 66 11.69 0.45 -1.19
N GLU A 67 11.10 -0.66 -1.66
CA GLU A 67 11.33 -1.21 -3.00
C GLU A 67 10.85 -0.24 -4.09
N LEU A 68 9.65 0.31 -3.95
CA LEU A 68 9.11 1.30 -4.88
C LEU A 68 9.98 2.57 -4.96
N SER A 69 10.41 3.09 -3.80
CA SER A 69 11.26 4.28 -3.74
C SER A 69 12.59 4.06 -4.45
N SER A 70 13.22 2.91 -4.20
CA SER A 70 14.46 2.53 -4.88
C SER A 70 14.28 2.41 -6.38
N GLU A 71 13.21 1.77 -6.85
CA GLU A 71 12.91 1.60 -8.27
C GLU A 71 12.65 2.96 -8.97
N LEU A 72 11.89 3.85 -8.32
CA LEU A 72 11.62 5.19 -8.87
C LEU A 72 12.89 6.04 -8.94
N CYS A 73 13.79 5.96 -7.95
CA CYS A 73 15.10 6.62 -8.01
C CYS A 73 15.96 6.08 -9.17
N LEU A 74 15.97 4.76 -9.43
CA LEU A 74 16.66 4.17 -10.58
C LEU A 74 16.10 4.66 -11.91
N GLN A 75 14.83 5.04 -11.96
CA GLN A 75 14.18 5.66 -13.13
C GLN A 75 14.48 7.17 -13.22
N GLY A 76 15.31 7.74 -12.33
CA GLY A 76 15.69 9.14 -12.32
C GLY A 76 14.64 10.08 -11.72
N LYS A 77 13.73 9.56 -10.89
CA LYS A 77 12.75 10.38 -10.15
C LYS A 77 13.36 10.94 -8.86
N ASP A 78 12.86 12.09 -8.44
CA ASP A 78 13.17 12.70 -7.15
C ASP A 78 12.18 12.16 -6.11
N VAL A 79 12.63 11.27 -5.23
CA VAL A 79 11.74 10.55 -4.31
C VAL A 79 11.95 11.00 -2.88
N ILE A 80 10.85 11.37 -2.22
CA ILE A 80 10.77 11.58 -0.77
C ILE A 80 9.88 10.49 -0.21
N MET A 81 10.38 9.69 0.73
CA MET A 81 9.60 8.71 1.45
C MET A 81 9.29 9.22 2.86
N ILE A 82 8.03 9.29 3.21
CA ILE A 82 7.60 9.63 4.58
C ILE A 82 7.11 8.39 5.30
N GLU A 83 7.55 8.22 6.55
CA GLU A 83 7.15 7.12 7.43
C GLU A 83 6.66 7.67 8.79
N LEU A 84 5.53 7.16 9.25
CA LEU A 84 4.93 7.56 10.53
C LEU A 84 5.77 7.11 11.73
N LEU A 85 6.35 5.92 11.62
CA LEU A 85 7.19 5.35 12.66
C LEU A 85 8.58 5.99 12.65
N ASP A 86 9.34 5.71 13.70
CA ASP A 86 10.68 6.27 13.94
C ASP A 86 11.77 5.65 13.04
N ASP A 87 11.44 4.57 12.31
CA ASP A 87 12.34 3.90 11.38
C ASP A 87 11.56 3.17 10.28
N ILE A 88 12.21 2.95 9.14
CA ILE A 88 11.68 2.13 8.04
C ILE A 88 11.70 0.63 8.41
N LEU A 89 10.88 -0.17 7.72
CA LEU A 89 10.80 -1.63 7.87
C LEU A 89 10.41 -2.13 9.27
N ARG A 90 9.88 -1.24 10.15
CA ARG A 90 9.49 -1.59 11.54
C ARG A 90 8.37 -2.62 11.63
N THR A 91 7.52 -2.68 10.61
CA THR A 91 6.39 -3.63 10.54
C THR A 91 6.66 -4.80 9.59
N ALA A 92 7.87 -4.85 9.01
CA ALA A 92 8.26 -5.96 8.16
C ALA A 92 8.42 -7.24 9.00
N ASP A 93 8.00 -8.37 8.45
CA ASP A 93 8.36 -9.67 9.02
C ASP A 93 9.88 -9.84 8.87
N HIS A 94 10.58 -9.75 9.98
CA HIS A 94 12.04 -9.71 10.04
C HIS A 94 12.71 -10.99 9.54
N PHE A 95 12.68 -11.19 8.23
CA PHE A 95 13.61 -12.11 7.60
C PHE A 95 14.92 -11.35 7.36
N VAL A 96 15.84 -11.45 8.31
CA VAL A 96 17.04 -10.60 8.49
C VAL A 96 17.77 -10.30 7.18
N ALA A 97 17.93 -11.31 6.30
CA ALA A 97 18.64 -11.12 5.02
C ALA A 97 17.88 -10.22 4.03
N ASN A 98 16.55 -10.32 3.99
CA ASN A 98 15.72 -9.51 3.08
C ASN A 98 15.64 -8.06 3.55
N ASP A 99 15.38 -7.84 4.83
CA ASP A 99 15.26 -6.51 5.42
C ASP A 99 16.58 -5.72 5.30
N GLN A 100 17.71 -6.36 5.56
CA GLN A 100 19.02 -5.73 5.39
C GLN A 100 19.29 -5.33 3.94
N ASN A 101 18.92 -6.17 2.98
CA ASN A 101 19.11 -5.88 1.57
C ASN A 101 18.18 -4.74 1.10
N ILE A 102 16.89 -4.77 1.48
CA ILE A 102 15.94 -3.70 1.14
C ILE A 102 16.39 -2.37 1.76
N ARG A 103 16.81 -2.38 3.02
CA ARG A 103 17.36 -1.20 3.69
C ARG A 103 18.57 -0.65 2.94
N TYR A 104 19.54 -1.50 2.64
CA TYR A 104 20.73 -1.12 1.88
C TYR A 104 20.36 -0.49 0.53
N LEU A 105 19.43 -1.08 -0.20
CA LEU A 105 19.01 -0.59 -1.50
C LEU A 105 18.37 0.81 -1.39
N VAL A 106 17.42 1.01 -0.48
CA VAL A 106 16.71 2.29 -0.35
C VAL A 106 17.61 3.41 0.18
N GLU A 107 18.47 3.11 1.17
CA GLU A 107 19.40 4.08 1.73
C GLU A 107 20.49 4.52 0.73
N ASN A 108 20.82 3.67 -0.26
CA ASN A 108 21.78 3.98 -1.32
C ASN A 108 21.14 4.38 -2.66
N SER A 109 19.81 4.46 -2.74
CA SER A 109 19.10 4.82 -3.98
C SER A 109 19.08 6.33 -4.27
N GLY A 110 19.28 7.16 -3.25
CA GLY A 110 19.05 8.61 -3.31
C GLY A 110 17.68 9.05 -2.79
N THR A 111 16.89 8.15 -2.24
CA THR A 111 15.61 8.47 -1.59
C THR A 111 15.83 9.36 -0.37
N ASP A 112 15.12 10.50 -0.28
CA ASP A 112 15.03 11.30 0.95
C ASP A 112 14.05 10.61 1.93
N ILE A 113 14.59 9.95 2.96
CA ILE A 113 13.82 9.17 3.93
C ILE A 113 13.50 10.04 5.15
N ARG A 114 12.21 10.26 5.41
CA ARG A 114 11.71 11.07 6.52
C ARG A 114 10.83 10.22 7.45
N CYS A 115 11.44 9.65 8.46
CA CYS A 115 10.74 8.93 9.55
C CYS A 115 10.09 9.89 10.54
N SER A 116 9.23 9.38 11.42
CA SER A 116 8.44 10.15 12.38
C SER A 116 7.67 11.30 11.74
N THR A 117 7.24 11.11 10.48
CA THR A 117 6.58 12.13 9.66
C THR A 117 5.17 11.68 9.30
N ARG A 118 4.18 12.44 9.74
CA ARG A 118 2.76 12.12 9.56
C ARG A 118 2.14 12.95 8.45
N LEU A 119 1.58 12.29 7.43
CA LEU A 119 0.73 12.93 6.42
C LEU A 119 -0.54 13.47 7.06
N THR A 120 -0.92 14.71 6.75
CA THR A 120 -2.15 15.36 7.24
C THR A 120 -3.11 15.77 6.12
N GLU A 121 -2.61 16.15 4.96
CA GLU A 121 -3.41 16.61 3.82
C GLU A 121 -2.62 16.45 2.51
N ILE A 122 -3.33 16.24 1.40
CA ILE A 122 -2.77 16.24 0.04
C ILE A 122 -3.33 17.45 -0.71
N LEU A 123 -2.42 18.31 -1.17
CA LEU A 123 -2.70 19.53 -1.94
C LEU A 123 -2.58 19.24 -3.45
N ASP A 124 -2.87 20.23 -4.30
CA ASP A 124 -2.72 20.08 -5.76
C ASP A 124 -1.24 20.05 -6.21
N ASP A 125 -0.35 20.62 -5.41
CA ASP A 125 1.08 20.77 -5.69
C ASP A 125 2.00 20.16 -4.61
N GLY A 126 1.48 19.24 -3.79
CA GLY A 126 2.26 18.63 -2.72
C GLY A 126 1.42 18.05 -1.59
N ILE A 127 2.05 17.90 -0.44
CA ILE A 127 1.43 17.40 0.78
C ILE A 127 1.73 18.28 1.98
N MET A 128 0.87 18.22 3.00
CA MET A 128 1.13 18.75 4.33
C MET A 128 1.48 17.61 5.27
N VAL A 129 2.51 17.79 6.05
CA VAL A 129 2.96 16.80 7.04
C VAL A 129 3.19 17.45 8.41
N ILE A 130 3.24 16.62 9.44
CA ILE A 130 3.80 16.98 10.74
C ILE A 130 5.09 16.19 10.90
N ASN A 131 6.22 16.88 11.01
CA ASN A 131 7.54 16.28 11.14
C ASN A 131 7.81 15.76 12.56
N LYS A 132 9.00 15.19 12.78
CA LYS A 132 9.40 14.61 14.07
C LYS A 132 9.50 15.66 15.20
N GLU A 133 9.69 16.93 14.88
CA GLU A 133 9.69 18.05 15.83
C GLU A 133 8.28 18.52 16.18
N GLY A 134 7.23 18.00 15.52
CA GLY A 134 5.84 18.42 15.68
C GLY A 134 5.47 19.65 14.86
N GLU A 135 6.33 20.08 13.93
CA GLU A 135 6.09 21.22 13.08
C GLU A 135 5.32 20.84 11.82
N VAL A 136 4.46 21.74 11.36
CA VAL A 136 3.71 21.59 10.11
C VAL A 136 4.59 22.03 8.95
N GLU A 137 4.82 21.14 7.99
CA GLU A 137 5.66 21.37 6.82
C GLU A 137 4.89 21.06 5.53
N LYS A 138 5.12 21.86 4.47
CA LYS A 138 4.68 21.54 3.11
C LYS A 138 5.81 20.91 2.32
N ILE A 139 5.53 19.74 1.73
CA ILE A 139 6.44 19.06 0.79
C ILE A 139 5.80 19.16 -0.60
N THR A 140 6.50 19.82 -1.54
CA THR A 140 6.02 19.93 -2.94
C THR A 140 6.32 18.65 -3.71
N CYS A 141 5.33 18.15 -4.46
CA CYS A 141 5.49 16.98 -5.32
C CYS A 141 4.47 16.99 -6.47
N ASP A 142 4.77 16.19 -7.50
CA ASP A 142 3.91 15.97 -8.67
C ASP A 142 2.98 14.77 -8.47
N SER A 143 3.38 13.83 -7.62
CA SER A 143 2.62 12.60 -7.36
C SER A 143 2.78 12.12 -5.92
N VAL A 144 1.70 11.52 -5.39
CA VAL A 144 1.66 10.88 -4.07
C VAL A 144 1.32 9.40 -4.25
N VAL A 145 2.13 8.50 -3.69
CA VAL A 145 1.93 7.06 -3.80
C VAL A 145 1.83 6.42 -2.42
N PHE A 146 0.65 5.88 -2.11
CA PHE A 146 0.44 5.13 -0.88
C PHE A 146 1.07 3.74 -0.96
N ALA A 147 1.99 3.47 -0.05
CA ALA A 147 2.61 2.18 0.24
C ALA A 147 2.33 1.76 1.70
N SER A 148 1.14 2.10 2.21
CA SER A 148 0.72 1.98 3.61
C SER A 148 0.22 0.58 3.98
N GLY A 149 0.61 -0.44 3.20
CA GLY A 149 0.22 -1.83 3.42
C GLY A 149 -1.11 -2.23 2.75
N PHE A 150 -1.63 -3.37 3.17
CA PHE A 150 -2.84 -3.98 2.62
C PHE A 150 -3.83 -4.31 3.74
N ARG A 151 -5.11 -4.34 3.39
CA ARG A 151 -6.20 -4.77 4.27
C ARG A 151 -6.98 -5.88 3.59
N ALA A 152 -7.24 -6.98 4.33
CA ALA A 152 -8.10 -8.06 3.87
C ALA A 152 -9.47 -7.53 3.41
N ASP A 153 -9.95 -8.05 2.28
CA ASP A 153 -11.28 -7.71 1.75
C ASP A 153 -12.30 -8.79 2.11
N HIS A 154 -13.06 -8.54 3.17
CA HIS A 154 -14.07 -9.47 3.68
C HIS A 154 -15.47 -9.27 3.05
N SER A 155 -15.65 -8.41 2.04
CA SER A 155 -16.94 -8.02 1.52
C SER A 155 -17.74 -9.23 1.03
N LEU A 156 -17.23 -9.99 0.07
CA LEU A 156 -17.90 -11.18 -0.47
C LEU A 156 -18.14 -12.24 0.61
N TYR A 157 -17.17 -12.47 1.50
CA TYR A 157 -17.33 -13.44 2.60
C TYR A 157 -18.47 -13.07 3.51
N ASN A 158 -18.57 -11.81 3.93
CA ASN A 158 -19.66 -11.35 4.79
C ASN A 158 -21.03 -11.46 4.11
N ASP A 159 -21.10 -11.21 2.80
CA ASP A 159 -22.35 -11.31 2.05
C ASP A 159 -22.79 -12.78 1.87
N LEU A 160 -21.84 -13.69 1.66
CA LEU A 160 -22.09 -15.13 1.63
C LEU A 160 -22.62 -15.67 2.98
N LEU A 161 -22.01 -15.26 4.09
CA LEU A 161 -22.49 -15.63 5.44
C LEU A 161 -23.92 -15.14 5.68
N LYS A 162 -24.23 -13.89 5.34
CA LYS A 162 -25.60 -13.34 5.47
C LYS A 162 -26.61 -14.09 4.60
N ALA A 163 -26.17 -14.57 3.44
CA ALA A 163 -27.02 -15.37 2.53
C ALA A 163 -27.13 -16.85 2.94
N GLY A 164 -26.48 -17.28 4.03
CA GLY A 164 -26.60 -18.63 4.59
C GLY A 164 -25.67 -19.67 3.95
N TYR A 165 -24.66 -19.25 3.20
CA TYR A 165 -23.69 -20.18 2.62
C TYR A 165 -22.68 -20.66 3.66
N GLU A 166 -22.32 -21.94 3.60
CA GLU A 166 -21.17 -22.47 4.31
C GLU A 166 -19.89 -22.04 3.55
N CYS A 167 -19.04 -21.23 4.21
CA CYS A 167 -17.86 -20.67 3.56
C CYS A 167 -16.70 -20.45 4.51
N VAL A 168 -15.48 -20.42 3.96
CA VAL A 168 -14.23 -20.15 4.68
C VAL A 168 -13.39 -19.14 3.92
N GLN A 169 -12.65 -18.31 4.67
CA GLN A 169 -11.62 -17.41 4.10
C GLN A 169 -10.25 -18.07 4.15
N VAL A 170 -9.40 -17.79 3.15
CA VAL A 170 -8.02 -18.27 3.10
C VAL A 170 -7.07 -17.18 2.55
N GLY A 171 -5.76 -17.31 2.87
CA GLY A 171 -4.71 -16.41 2.39
C GLY A 171 -4.89 -14.96 2.87
N ASP A 172 -4.53 -14.00 2.03
CA ASP A 172 -4.60 -12.55 2.33
C ASP A 172 -6.01 -12.03 2.60
N ASN A 173 -7.02 -12.82 2.27
CA ASN A 173 -8.40 -12.54 2.64
C ASN A 173 -8.67 -12.74 4.15
N VAL A 174 -7.80 -13.48 4.85
CA VAL A 174 -7.81 -13.61 6.32
C VAL A 174 -6.92 -12.54 6.93
N LYS A 175 -5.65 -12.54 6.51
CA LYS A 175 -4.63 -11.60 6.97
C LYS A 175 -3.58 -11.44 5.88
N PRO A 176 -3.37 -10.22 5.35
CA PRO A 176 -2.28 -9.98 4.41
C PRO A 176 -0.92 -10.36 4.98
N GLY A 177 -0.12 -11.10 4.22
CA GLY A 177 1.16 -11.60 4.66
C GLY A 177 2.02 -12.15 3.52
N LYS A 178 3.18 -12.69 3.88
CA LYS A 178 4.08 -13.37 2.94
C LYS A 178 3.69 -14.85 2.85
N ILE A 179 4.04 -15.49 1.72
CA ILE A 179 3.81 -16.93 1.50
C ILE A 179 4.45 -17.78 2.62
N ILE A 180 5.57 -17.34 3.19
CA ILE A 180 6.24 -18.02 4.29
C ILE A 180 5.40 -18.03 5.60
N ASN A 181 4.39 -17.18 5.69
CA ASN A 181 3.52 -17.03 6.87
C ASN A 181 2.12 -17.64 6.62
N ALA A 182 1.92 -18.29 5.47
CA ALA A 182 0.66 -18.90 5.08
C ALA A 182 0.47 -20.29 5.67
#